data_719e2e594583d092f19b64f8b0eef262
#
_entry.id   719e2e594583d092f19b64f8b0eef262
#
_cell.length_a   1.000
_cell.length_b   1.000
_cell.length_c   1.000
_cell.angle_alpha   90.00
_cell.angle_beta   90.00
_cell.angle_gamma   90.00
#
_symmetry.space_group_name_H-M   'P 1'
#
loop_
_entity.id
_entity.type
_entity.pdbx_description
1 polymer ?
#
loop_
_entity_poly.entity_id
_entity_poly.type
_entity_poly.pdbx_seq_one_letter_code
_entity_poly.pdbx_strand_id
1 'polypeptide(L)'
;MTKTEAWKEYKNAGKSIEKPIRLGNLYNVEINRSARNANISAKDILAVKHTIAELSREYQFRLDEIEIGNYTDEEHLNVPMLARFTDNSGELRRILVLNNANAMWSDSAYRKDIFDGYFFAGHSVEEFTEHELAHFITYEGCDTMKACEVLDEKIKPMYTNGISRYAWMSKDGSETIAEAFVKKRQGRKINDEANRLLELYVEVWRK
;
A
#
# COMPACT_ATOMS: atom_id res chain seq x y z
N MET A 1 21.99 6.65 18.33
CA MET A 1 22.03 7.67 17.24
C MET A 1 21.11 8.81 17.64
N THR A 2 21.61 10.04 17.77
CA THR A 2 20.79 11.21 18.11
C THR A 2 19.98 11.66 16.89
N LYS A 3 18.87 12.37 17.11
CA LYS A 3 18.08 12.97 15.99
C LYS A 3 18.95 13.79 15.03
N THR A 4 20.02 14.40 15.54
CA THR A 4 20.97 15.23 14.78
C THR A 4 21.91 14.38 13.91
N GLU A 5 22.30 13.19 14.37
CA GLU A 5 23.13 12.25 13.60
C GLU A 5 22.33 11.59 12.49
N ALA A 6 21.11 11.14 12.78
CA ALA A 6 20.17 10.64 11.77
C ALA A 6 19.93 11.69 10.68
N TRP A 7 19.77 12.97 11.07
CA TRP A 7 19.57 14.08 10.13
C TRP A 7 20.80 14.34 9.24
N LYS A 8 22.00 14.18 9.76
CA LYS A 8 23.25 14.31 8.98
C LYS A 8 23.42 13.16 7.99
N GLU A 9 23.11 11.95 8.42
CA GLU A 9 23.21 10.74 7.60
C GLU A 9 22.19 10.78 6.45
N TYR A 10 20.95 11.20 6.71
CA TYR A 10 19.90 11.40 5.71
C TYR A 10 20.22 12.53 4.70
N LYS A 11 20.79 13.63 5.14
CA LYS A 11 21.27 14.70 4.25
C LYS A 11 22.37 14.21 3.30
N ASN A 12 23.28 13.38 3.81
CA ASN A 12 24.36 12.81 3.01
C ASN A 12 23.84 11.75 2.00
N ALA A 13 22.76 11.03 2.33
CA ALA A 13 22.11 10.08 1.44
C ALA A 13 21.15 10.74 0.40
N GLY A 14 20.95 12.07 0.49
CA GLY A 14 20.03 12.80 -0.39
C GLY A 14 18.54 12.59 -0.06
N LYS A 15 18.23 11.99 1.09
CA LYS A 15 16.88 11.80 1.59
C LYS A 15 16.38 13.06 2.29
N SER A 16 15.10 13.36 2.13
CA SER A 16 14.38 14.43 2.85
C SER A 16 13.34 13.80 3.76
N ILE A 17 13.46 14.02 5.07
CA ILE A 17 12.39 13.67 6.02
C ILE A 17 11.57 14.93 6.26
N GLU A 18 10.29 14.86 5.92
CA GLU A 18 9.32 15.90 6.24
C GLU A 18 8.85 15.72 7.69
N LYS A 19 8.27 16.79 8.27
CA LYS A 19 7.64 16.65 9.59
C LYS A 19 6.51 15.63 9.52
N PRO A 20 6.36 14.75 10.54
CA PRO A 20 5.24 13.83 10.61
C PRO A 20 3.91 14.57 10.52
N ILE A 21 2.97 13.98 9.82
CA ILE A 21 1.65 14.57 9.56
C ILE A 21 0.54 13.71 10.17
N ARG A 22 -0.64 14.31 10.28
CA ARG A 22 -1.88 13.62 10.59
C ARG A 22 -2.64 13.32 9.31
N LEU A 23 -3.08 12.08 9.13
CA LEU A 23 -3.96 11.64 8.04
C LEU A 23 -5.20 10.96 8.62
N GLY A 24 -6.31 11.68 8.67
CA GLY A 24 -7.54 11.19 9.30
C GLY A 24 -7.33 10.87 10.78
N ASN A 25 -7.43 9.59 11.14
CA ASN A 25 -7.21 9.07 12.49
C ASN A 25 -5.78 8.58 12.75
N LEU A 26 -4.90 8.63 11.74
CA LEU A 26 -3.49 8.29 11.89
C LEU A 26 -2.69 9.52 12.31
N TYR A 27 -1.82 9.34 13.31
CA TYR A 27 -0.99 10.40 13.86
C TYR A 27 0.49 10.07 13.62
N ASN A 28 1.29 11.10 13.41
CA ASN A 28 2.75 10.99 13.25
C ASN A 28 3.18 10.14 12.04
N VAL A 29 2.41 10.14 10.94
CA VAL A 29 2.82 9.48 9.70
C VAL A 29 4.02 10.22 9.11
N GLU A 30 5.15 9.55 9.00
CA GLU A 30 6.37 10.10 8.42
C GLU A 30 6.27 10.17 6.89
N ILE A 31 6.88 11.18 6.28
CA ILE A 31 7.05 11.23 4.82
C ILE A 31 8.54 11.25 4.52
N ASN A 32 9.00 10.24 3.83
CA ASN A 32 10.39 10.06 3.45
C ASN A 32 10.53 10.15 1.93
N ARG A 33 11.25 11.17 1.45
CA ARG A 33 11.57 11.34 0.03
C ARG A 33 13.03 10.95 -0.20
N SER A 34 13.26 9.76 -0.70
CA SER A 34 14.58 9.33 -1.14
C SER A 34 14.87 9.72 -2.60
N ALA A 35 13.84 10.01 -3.39
CA ALA A 35 13.97 10.51 -4.75
C ALA A 35 14.06 12.05 -4.77
N ARG A 36 15.14 12.60 -5.36
CA ARG A 36 15.36 14.06 -5.44
C ARG A 36 14.40 14.75 -6.42
N ASN A 37 14.06 14.10 -7.52
CA ASN A 37 13.15 14.60 -8.56
C ASN A 37 11.95 13.65 -8.64
N ALA A 38 10.86 14.02 -8.01
CA ALA A 38 9.68 13.19 -7.99
C ALA A 38 8.92 13.30 -9.34
N ASN A 39 8.73 12.16 -10.01
CA ASN A 39 7.82 12.03 -11.14
C ASN A 39 6.35 12.06 -10.68
N ILE A 40 6.12 11.75 -9.41
CA ILE A 40 4.78 11.71 -8.81
C ILE A 40 4.28 13.14 -8.63
N SER A 41 3.17 13.47 -9.29
CA SER A 41 2.59 14.81 -9.23
C SER A 41 2.07 15.15 -7.82
N ALA A 42 2.02 16.45 -7.50
CA ALA A 42 1.40 16.92 -6.25
C ALA A 42 -0.07 16.50 -6.13
N LYS A 43 -0.78 16.39 -7.26
CA LYS A 43 -2.15 15.90 -7.32
C LYS A 43 -2.24 14.43 -6.90
N ASP A 44 -1.34 13.59 -7.40
CA ASP A 44 -1.33 12.16 -7.06
C ASP A 44 -0.96 11.94 -5.58
N ILE A 45 0.02 12.69 -5.06
CA ILE A 45 0.35 12.65 -3.63
C ILE A 45 -0.85 13.08 -2.76
N LEU A 46 -1.61 14.08 -3.22
CA LEU A 46 -2.81 14.51 -2.50
C LEU A 46 -3.89 13.43 -2.54
N ALA A 47 -4.10 12.76 -3.67
CA ALA A 47 -5.03 11.64 -3.82
C ALA A 47 -4.68 10.51 -2.84
N VAL A 48 -3.41 10.09 -2.80
CA VAL A 48 -2.92 9.09 -1.83
C VAL A 48 -3.22 9.50 -0.38
N LYS A 49 -2.85 10.72 0.01
CA LYS A 49 -3.08 11.25 1.37
C LYS A 49 -4.57 11.29 1.72
N HIS A 50 -5.42 11.68 0.77
CA HIS A 50 -6.86 11.74 0.96
C HIS A 50 -7.46 10.36 1.20
N THR A 51 -7.11 9.38 0.36
CA THR A 51 -7.54 7.99 0.50
C THR A 51 -7.12 7.39 1.84
N ILE A 52 -5.87 7.61 2.27
CA ILE A 52 -5.39 7.17 3.58
C ILE A 52 -6.26 7.80 4.70
N ALA A 53 -6.50 9.11 4.61
CA ALA A 53 -7.28 9.82 5.63
C ALA A 53 -8.74 9.35 5.69
N GLU A 54 -9.37 9.03 4.56
CA GLU A 54 -10.72 8.48 4.49
C GLU A 54 -10.76 7.08 5.11
N LEU A 55 -9.94 6.16 4.61
CA LEU A 55 -9.91 4.79 5.12
C LEU A 55 -9.56 4.71 6.60
N SER A 56 -8.69 5.57 7.11
CA SER A 56 -8.37 5.62 8.54
C SER A 56 -9.57 6.00 9.43
N ARG A 57 -10.63 6.61 8.88
CA ARG A 57 -11.86 6.90 9.62
C ARG A 57 -12.81 5.70 9.63
N GLU A 58 -12.78 4.91 8.55
CA GLU A 58 -13.64 3.74 8.37
C GLU A 58 -13.08 2.47 8.99
N TYR A 59 -11.75 2.29 8.92
CA TYR A 59 -11.05 1.09 9.37
C TYR A 59 -9.97 1.43 10.39
N GLN A 60 -9.71 0.47 11.27
CA GLN A 60 -8.53 0.48 12.11
C GLN A 60 -7.36 -0.12 11.32
N PHE A 61 -6.28 0.62 11.19
CA PHE A 61 -4.99 0.15 10.69
C PHE A 61 -3.88 1.12 11.11
N ARG A 62 -2.65 0.65 11.09
CA ARG A 62 -1.45 1.42 11.37
C ARG A 62 -0.72 1.70 10.05
N LEU A 63 -0.16 2.88 9.96
CA LEU A 63 0.74 3.32 8.89
C LEU A 63 1.77 4.26 9.53
N ASP A 64 3.04 3.89 9.45
CA ASP A 64 4.12 4.65 10.08
C ASP A 64 4.76 5.63 9.11
N GLU A 65 4.85 5.25 7.83
CA GLU A 65 5.60 6.01 6.84
C GLU A 65 4.98 5.93 5.45
N ILE A 66 5.07 7.04 4.70
CA ILE A 66 4.92 7.08 3.25
C ILE A 66 6.31 7.32 2.68
N GLU A 67 6.85 6.33 1.98
CA GLU A 67 8.14 6.46 1.31
C GLU A 67 7.96 6.76 -0.18
N ILE A 68 8.65 7.79 -0.69
CA ILE A 68 8.74 8.10 -2.11
C ILE A 68 10.16 7.78 -2.55
N GLY A 69 10.36 6.63 -3.19
CA GLY A 69 11.67 6.11 -3.54
C GLY A 69 11.75 5.63 -5.00
N ASN A 70 12.98 5.43 -5.49
CA ASN A 70 13.24 4.84 -6.80
C ASN A 70 13.62 3.38 -6.63
N TYR A 71 12.73 2.49 -7.02
CA TYR A 71 12.92 1.04 -7.01
C TYR A 71 12.97 0.56 -8.45
N THR A 72 14.16 0.17 -8.92
CA THR A 72 14.46 -0.16 -10.32
C THR A 72 14.92 -1.60 -10.54
N ASP A 73 14.92 -2.42 -9.47
CA ASP A 73 15.16 -3.85 -9.59
C ASP A 73 14.02 -4.56 -10.31
N GLU A 74 14.26 -5.78 -10.80
CA GLU A 74 13.31 -6.52 -11.64
C GLU A 74 11.97 -6.79 -10.94
N GLU A 75 11.99 -6.94 -9.61
CA GLU A 75 10.82 -7.24 -8.80
C GLU A 75 9.89 -6.02 -8.67
N HIS A 76 10.47 -4.82 -8.48
CA HIS A 76 9.72 -3.61 -8.13
C HIS A 76 9.50 -2.64 -9.30
N LEU A 77 10.25 -2.76 -10.41
CA LEU A 77 10.19 -1.78 -11.50
C LEU A 77 8.77 -1.58 -12.06
N ASN A 78 7.99 -2.63 -12.14
CA ASN A 78 6.62 -2.61 -12.66
C ASN A 78 5.55 -2.38 -11.58
N VAL A 79 5.95 -2.19 -10.31
CA VAL A 79 5.04 -1.98 -9.19
C VAL A 79 5.01 -0.49 -8.86
N PRO A 80 3.88 0.22 -9.06
CA PRO A 80 3.78 1.65 -8.78
C PRO A 80 3.68 1.98 -7.29
N MET A 81 3.05 1.10 -6.51
CA MET A 81 2.91 1.20 -5.06
C MET A 81 3.08 -0.18 -4.44
N LEU A 82 3.50 -0.23 -3.19
CA LEU A 82 3.49 -1.47 -2.41
C LEU A 82 3.36 -1.21 -0.91
N ALA A 83 2.65 -2.10 -0.23
CA ALA A 83 2.62 -2.18 1.22
C ALA A 83 3.84 -2.97 1.71
N ARG A 84 4.72 -2.31 2.46
CA ARG A 84 5.93 -2.92 2.98
C ARG A 84 5.89 -3.02 4.50
N PHE A 85 6.21 -4.20 5.01
CA PHE A 85 6.41 -4.47 6.41
C PHE A 85 7.90 -4.66 6.69
N THR A 86 8.41 -4.02 7.74
CA THR A 86 9.83 -4.13 8.12
C THR A 86 9.95 -4.30 9.62
N ASP A 87 10.98 -5.01 10.05
CA ASP A 87 11.39 -5.05 11.46
C ASP A 87 12.42 -3.95 11.72
N ASN A 88 12.11 -3.10 12.69
CA ASN A 88 13.05 -2.11 13.19
C ASN A 88 13.32 -2.38 14.67
N SER A 89 14.33 -3.20 14.96
CA SER A 89 14.73 -3.57 16.31
C SER A 89 13.62 -4.23 17.14
N GLY A 90 12.82 -5.11 16.49
CA GLY A 90 11.71 -5.82 17.10
C GLY A 90 10.38 -5.09 17.04
N GLU A 91 10.33 -3.91 16.43
CA GLU A 91 9.10 -3.14 16.18
C GLU A 91 8.69 -3.24 14.71
N LEU A 92 7.49 -3.73 14.46
CA LEU A 92 6.92 -3.83 13.12
C LEU A 92 6.56 -2.44 12.60
N ARG A 93 7.19 -2.03 11.49
CA ARG A 93 6.84 -0.80 10.77
C ARG A 93 6.06 -1.13 9.50
N ARG A 94 5.09 -0.28 9.19
CA ARG A 94 4.21 -0.33 8.03
C ARG A 94 4.46 0.87 7.14
N ILE A 95 4.95 0.61 5.94
CA ILE A 95 5.43 1.64 5.02
C ILE A 95 4.67 1.53 3.71
N LEU A 96 3.93 2.57 3.34
CA LEU A 96 3.39 2.69 1.99
C LEU A 96 4.47 3.26 1.08
N VAL A 97 4.96 2.45 0.17
CA VAL A 97 5.97 2.85 -0.81
C VAL A 97 5.29 3.33 -2.09
N LEU A 98 5.67 4.52 -2.55
CA LEU A 98 5.35 5.06 -3.87
C LEU A 98 6.61 4.95 -4.72
N ASN A 99 6.61 4.02 -5.69
CA ASN A 99 7.78 3.82 -6.55
C ASN A 99 7.86 4.88 -7.64
N ASN A 100 8.59 5.94 -7.36
CA ASN A 100 8.78 7.07 -8.26
C ASN A 100 9.46 6.72 -9.61
N ALA A 101 10.14 5.58 -9.70
CA ALA A 101 10.73 5.10 -10.95
C ALA A 101 9.70 4.43 -11.89
N ASN A 102 8.51 4.09 -11.39
CA ASN A 102 7.48 3.44 -12.21
C ASN A 102 6.93 4.40 -13.26
N ALA A 103 6.77 3.89 -14.49
CA ALA A 103 6.29 4.67 -15.64
C ALA A 103 4.87 5.23 -15.46
N MET A 104 4.05 4.65 -14.59
CA MET A 104 2.70 5.16 -14.28
C MET A 104 2.69 6.63 -13.87
N TRP A 105 3.78 7.13 -13.28
CA TRP A 105 3.87 8.52 -12.79
C TRP A 105 4.29 9.52 -13.86
N SER A 106 5.01 9.07 -14.90
CA SER A 106 5.64 9.96 -15.90
C SER A 106 5.14 9.75 -17.33
N ASP A 107 4.54 8.58 -17.62
CA ASP A 107 4.00 8.24 -18.94
C ASP A 107 2.48 8.15 -18.90
N SER A 108 1.81 9.13 -19.51
CA SER A 108 0.35 9.21 -19.53
C SER A 108 -0.32 8.11 -20.34
N ALA A 109 0.34 7.59 -21.37
CA ALA A 109 -0.18 6.49 -22.18
C ALA A 109 -0.12 5.17 -21.38
N TYR A 110 1.01 4.89 -20.76
CA TYR A 110 1.18 3.73 -19.88
C TYR A 110 0.20 3.78 -18.68
N ARG A 111 0.04 4.95 -18.07
CA ARG A 111 -0.94 5.16 -17.00
C ARG A 111 -2.36 4.88 -17.44
N LYS A 112 -2.72 5.36 -18.63
CA LYS A 112 -4.04 5.09 -19.23
C LYS A 112 -4.26 3.61 -19.46
N ASP A 113 -3.27 2.92 -20.03
CA ASP A 113 -3.35 1.48 -20.28
C ASP A 113 -3.53 0.66 -18.98
N ILE A 114 -2.85 1.06 -17.90
CA ILE A 114 -3.04 0.44 -16.58
C ILE A 114 -4.46 0.70 -16.07
N PHE A 115 -4.96 1.93 -16.12
CA PHE A 115 -6.27 2.29 -15.54
C PHE A 115 -7.45 1.80 -16.39
N ASP A 116 -7.32 1.76 -17.71
CA ASP A 116 -8.36 1.23 -18.60
C ASP A 116 -8.31 -0.30 -18.73
N GLY A 117 -7.20 -0.92 -18.29
CA GLY A 117 -6.98 -2.36 -18.38
C GLY A 117 -7.81 -3.17 -17.40
N TYR A 118 -7.93 -4.46 -17.67
CA TYR A 118 -8.60 -5.44 -16.79
C TYR A 118 -7.62 -6.26 -15.97
N PHE A 119 -6.37 -5.83 -15.89
CA PHE A 119 -5.34 -6.58 -15.17
C PHE A 119 -5.53 -6.43 -13.66
N PHE A 120 -5.66 -5.21 -13.17
CA PHE A 120 -5.94 -4.89 -11.77
C PHE A 120 -7.42 -4.61 -11.54
N ALA A 121 -7.86 -4.67 -10.29
CA ALA A 121 -9.18 -4.18 -9.89
C ALA A 121 -9.20 -2.64 -9.81
N GLY A 122 -8.07 -2.01 -9.52
CA GLY A 122 -7.94 -0.56 -9.44
C GLY A 122 -7.83 0.11 -10.82
N HIS A 123 -8.45 1.28 -10.96
CA HIS A 123 -8.49 2.10 -12.17
C HIS A 123 -8.12 3.58 -11.90
N SER A 124 -7.61 3.89 -10.72
CA SER A 124 -7.15 5.22 -10.31
C SER A 124 -6.06 5.15 -9.25
N VAL A 125 -5.40 6.27 -8.97
CA VAL A 125 -4.41 6.37 -7.89
C VAL A 125 -5.05 6.07 -6.53
N GLU A 126 -6.27 6.53 -6.33
CA GLU A 126 -7.07 6.28 -5.13
C GLU A 126 -7.31 4.77 -4.95
N GLU A 127 -7.76 4.08 -6.00
CA GLU A 127 -8.04 2.65 -5.95
C GLU A 127 -6.77 1.79 -5.78
N PHE A 128 -5.64 2.18 -6.39
CA PHE A 128 -4.34 1.55 -6.10
C PHE A 128 -3.91 1.78 -4.65
N THR A 129 -4.17 2.97 -4.11
CA THR A 129 -3.92 3.25 -2.69
C THR A 129 -4.81 2.39 -1.79
N GLU A 130 -6.10 2.23 -2.13
CA GLU A 130 -7.02 1.33 -1.40
C GLU A 130 -6.50 -0.11 -1.37
N HIS A 131 -5.94 -0.60 -2.49
CA HIS A 131 -5.33 -1.92 -2.58
C HIS A 131 -4.20 -2.09 -1.54
N GLU A 132 -3.24 -1.16 -1.52
CA GLU A 132 -2.12 -1.23 -0.58
C GLU A 132 -2.57 -1.09 0.88
N LEU A 133 -3.57 -0.24 1.14
CA LEU A 133 -4.12 -0.08 2.48
C LEU A 133 -4.88 -1.32 2.95
N ALA A 134 -5.48 -2.09 2.04
CA ALA A 134 -6.12 -3.36 2.38
C ALA A 134 -5.10 -4.36 2.97
N HIS A 135 -3.85 -4.36 2.51
CA HIS A 135 -2.79 -5.15 3.15
C HIS A 135 -2.56 -4.71 4.59
N PHE A 136 -2.45 -3.40 4.87
CA PHE A 136 -2.25 -2.92 6.25
C PHE A 136 -3.44 -3.26 7.14
N ILE A 137 -4.68 -3.18 6.62
CA ILE A 137 -5.89 -3.57 7.37
C ILE A 137 -5.88 -5.08 7.63
N THR A 138 -5.57 -5.91 6.64
CA THR A 138 -5.50 -7.37 6.75
C THR A 138 -4.52 -7.83 7.84
N TYR A 139 -3.38 -7.15 7.94
CA TYR A 139 -2.32 -7.48 8.90
C TYR A 139 -2.36 -6.59 10.17
N GLU A 140 -3.46 -5.88 10.44
CA GLU A 140 -3.54 -4.96 11.59
C GLU A 140 -3.34 -5.66 12.94
N GLY A 141 -3.81 -6.89 13.08
CA GLY A 141 -3.61 -7.70 14.29
C GLY A 141 -2.18 -8.21 14.52
N CYS A 142 -1.26 -7.98 13.58
CA CYS A 142 0.12 -8.43 13.69
C CYS A 142 0.99 -7.35 14.35
N ASP A 143 1.69 -7.70 15.44
CA ASP A 143 2.59 -6.78 16.14
C ASP A 143 4.09 -7.06 15.84
N THR A 144 4.39 -8.16 15.15
CA THR A 144 5.75 -8.57 14.77
C THR A 144 5.79 -9.08 13.34
N MET A 145 6.98 -9.06 12.71
CA MET A 145 7.19 -9.69 11.39
C MET A 145 6.82 -11.16 11.41
N LYS A 146 7.17 -11.89 12.47
CA LYS A 146 6.82 -13.31 12.59
C LYS A 146 5.31 -13.55 12.61
N ALA A 147 4.53 -12.66 13.23
CA ALA A 147 3.07 -12.74 13.19
C ALA A 147 2.52 -12.48 11.79
N CYS A 148 3.10 -11.52 11.04
CA CYS A 148 2.77 -11.29 9.64
C CYS A 148 3.06 -12.53 8.77
N GLU A 149 4.24 -13.13 8.90
CA GLU A 149 4.64 -14.35 8.17
C GLU A 149 3.66 -15.52 8.43
N VAL A 150 3.32 -15.76 9.70
CA VAL A 150 2.36 -16.83 10.06
C VAL A 150 0.98 -16.56 9.46
N LEU A 151 0.53 -15.31 9.47
CA LEU A 151 -0.75 -14.96 8.87
C LEU A 151 -0.69 -15.07 7.34
N ASP A 152 0.41 -14.66 6.73
CA ASP A 152 0.64 -14.77 5.28
C ASP A 152 0.62 -16.24 4.82
N GLU A 153 1.36 -17.12 5.48
CA GLU A 153 1.34 -18.56 5.21
C GLU A 153 -0.09 -19.15 5.26
N LYS A 154 -0.92 -18.65 6.17
CA LYS A 154 -2.32 -19.07 6.30
C LYS A 154 -3.20 -18.51 5.18
N ILE A 155 -3.03 -17.23 4.81
CA ILE A 155 -3.86 -16.54 3.82
C ILE A 155 -3.47 -16.92 2.40
N LYS A 156 -2.20 -17.06 2.10
CA LYS A 156 -1.65 -17.29 0.76
C LYS A 156 -2.39 -18.36 -0.05
N PRO A 157 -2.70 -19.55 0.48
CA PRO A 157 -3.42 -20.58 -0.28
C PRO A 157 -4.92 -20.25 -0.51
N MET A 158 -5.45 -19.19 0.07
CA MET A 158 -6.87 -18.83 0.01
C MET A 158 -7.22 -17.95 -1.20
N TYR A 159 -6.43 -17.98 -2.28
CA TYR A 159 -6.75 -17.20 -3.47
C TYR A 159 -7.98 -17.74 -4.20
N THR A 160 -8.73 -16.85 -4.83
CA THR A 160 -9.93 -17.21 -5.61
C THR A 160 -9.93 -16.55 -6.99
N ASN A 161 -10.65 -17.18 -7.92
CA ASN A 161 -10.79 -16.69 -9.29
C ASN A 161 -11.88 -15.61 -9.41
N GLY A 162 -11.85 -14.85 -10.51
CA GLY A 162 -12.93 -13.93 -10.89
C GLY A 162 -12.90 -12.57 -10.19
N ILE A 163 -11.82 -12.27 -9.45
CA ILE A 163 -11.64 -10.93 -8.87
C ILE A 163 -10.93 -10.03 -9.87
N SER A 164 -9.67 -10.28 -10.16
CA SER A 164 -8.90 -9.60 -11.21
C SER A 164 -7.96 -10.58 -11.87
N ARG A 165 -7.33 -10.18 -12.98
CA ARG A 165 -6.31 -11.00 -13.61
C ARG A 165 -5.05 -11.05 -12.74
N TYR A 166 -4.73 -9.94 -12.06
CA TYR A 166 -3.61 -9.86 -11.13
C TYR A 166 -3.77 -10.83 -9.96
N ALA A 167 -4.90 -10.80 -9.24
CA ALA A 167 -5.17 -11.72 -8.13
C ALA A 167 -5.11 -13.19 -8.57
N TRP A 168 -5.58 -13.51 -9.78
CA TRP A 168 -5.50 -14.87 -10.32
C TRP A 168 -4.08 -15.29 -10.64
N MET A 169 -3.24 -14.39 -11.18
CA MET A 169 -1.86 -14.71 -11.56
C MET A 169 -0.93 -14.78 -10.35
N SER A 170 -1.14 -13.96 -9.35
CA SER A 170 -0.35 -13.98 -8.11
C SER A 170 -0.51 -15.28 -7.33
N LYS A 171 -1.69 -15.93 -7.42
CA LYS A 171 -2.07 -17.11 -6.63
C LYS A 171 -1.85 -16.88 -5.14
N ASP A 172 -2.17 -15.70 -4.69
CA ASP A 172 -1.98 -15.22 -3.35
C ASP A 172 -3.30 -14.71 -2.77
N GLY A 173 -3.65 -15.20 -1.58
CA GLY A 173 -4.88 -14.82 -0.92
C GLY A 173 -4.83 -13.38 -0.40
N SER A 174 -3.67 -12.83 -0.05
CA SER A 174 -3.53 -11.43 0.35
C SER A 174 -3.84 -10.49 -0.81
N GLU A 175 -3.35 -10.81 -2.02
CA GLU A 175 -3.69 -10.08 -3.24
C GLU A 175 -5.16 -10.23 -3.63
N THR A 176 -5.72 -11.43 -3.43
CA THR A 176 -7.16 -11.64 -3.62
C THR A 176 -7.99 -10.73 -2.70
N ILE A 177 -7.60 -10.60 -1.43
CA ILE A 177 -8.27 -9.74 -0.45
C ILE A 177 -8.16 -8.28 -0.88
N ALA A 178 -6.97 -7.80 -1.24
CA ALA A 178 -6.74 -6.43 -1.63
C ALA A 178 -7.54 -6.04 -2.90
N GLU A 179 -7.49 -6.85 -3.93
CA GLU A 179 -8.25 -6.65 -5.18
C GLU A 179 -9.77 -6.73 -4.96
N ALA A 180 -10.25 -7.65 -4.11
CA ALA A 180 -11.66 -7.76 -3.75
C ALA A 180 -12.13 -6.54 -2.93
N PHE A 181 -11.30 -6.04 -2.04
CA PHE A 181 -11.58 -4.82 -1.27
C PHE A 181 -11.83 -3.62 -2.18
N VAL A 182 -10.94 -3.38 -3.15
CA VAL A 182 -11.11 -2.32 -4.15
C VAL A 182 -12.43 -2.49 -4.90
N LYS A 183 -12.71 -3.69 -5.45
CA LYS A 183 -13.97 -3.93 -6.17
C LYS A 183 -15.21 -3.67 -5.32
N LYS A 184 -15.21 -4.16 -4.07
CA LYS A 184 -16.35 -3.99 -3.16
C LYS A 184 -16.60 -2.52 -2.83
N ARG A 185 -15.54 -1.75 -2.57
CA ARG A 185 -15.66 -0.31 -2.30
C ARG A 185 -16.23 0.47 -3.49
N GLN A 186 -15.91 0.05 -4.70
CA GLN A 186 -16.45 0.64 -5.93
C GLN A 186 -17.85 0.11 -6.31
N GLY A 187 -18.50 -0.65 -5.43
CA GLY A 187 -19.81 -1.25 -5.69
C GLY A 187 -19.81 -2.32 -6.78
N ARG A 188 -18.64 -2.82 -7.15
CA ARG A 188 -18.50 -3.89 -8.15
C ARG A 188 -18.68 -5.27 -7.51
N LYS A 189 -19.27 -6.18 -8.28
CA LYS A 189 -19.56 -7.53 -7.79
C LYS A 189 -18.28 -8.33 -7.54
N ILE A 190 -18.23 -9.02 -6.41
CA ILE A 190 -17.24 -10.04 -6.06
C ILE A 190 -17.94 -11.37 -5.80
N ASN A 191 -17.21 -12.48 -5.81
CA ASN A 191 -17.77 -13.79 -5.47
C ASN A 191 -17.88 -14.00 -3.96
N ASP A 192 -18.63 -15.01 -3.54
CA ASP A 192 -18.92 -15.30 -2.13
C ASP A 192 -17.65 -15.65 -1.34
N GLU A 193 -16.70 -16.34 -1.98
CA GLU A 193 -15.43 -16.71 -1.34
C GLU A 193 -14.58 -15.47 -1.02
N ALA A 194 -14.43 -14.56 -1.99
CA ALA A 194 -13.73 -13.30 -1.75
C ALA A 194 -14.46 -12.42 -0.73
N ASN A 195 -15.80 -12.40 -0.75
CA ASN A 195 -16.56 -11.68 0.26
C ASN A 195 -16.31 -12.25 1.66
N ARG A 196 -16.25 -13.58 1.81
CA ARG A 196 -15.90 -14.24 3.07
C ARG A 196 -14.50 -13.89 3.56
N LEU A 197 -13.52 -13.80 2.64
CA LEU A 197 -12.17 -13.37 3.00
C LEU A 197 -12.17 -11.93 3.52
N LEU A 198 -12.90 -11.02 2.87
CA LEU A 198 -13.04 -9.65 3.36
C LEU A 198 -13.67 -9.61 4.75
N GLU A 199 -14.73 -10.38 5.00
CA GLU A 199 -15.38 -10.46 6.32
C GLU A 199 -14.40 -10.95 7.41
N LEU A 200 -13.54 -11.92 7.10
CA LEU A 200 -12.61 -12.51 8.05
C LEU A 200 -11.39 -11.64 8.36
N TYR A 201 -10.89 -10.88 7.39
CA TYR A 201 -9.58 -10.24 7.49
C TYR A 201 -9.62 -8.71 7.38
N VAL A 202 -10.70 -8.13 6.88
CA VAL A 202 -10.82 -6.68 6.67
C VAL A 202 -11.96 -6.08 7.47
N GLU A 203 -13.18 -6.61 7.32
CA GLU A 203 -14.38 -6.02 7.96
C GLU A 203 -14.35 -6.14 9.49
N VAL A 204 -13.59 -7.07 10.05
CA VAL A 204 -13.34 -7.17 11.51
C VAL A 204 -12.65 -5.93 12.08
N TRP A 205 -12.01 -5.13 11.25
CA TRP A 205 -11.32 -3.88 11.59
C TRP A 205 -12.14 -2.63 11.27
N ARG A 206 -13.36 -2.78 10.78
CA ARG A 206 -14.28 -1.66 10.56
C ARG A 206 -14.69 -1.03 11.87
N LYS A 207 -14.70 0.32 11.90
CA LYS A 207 -15.06 1.12 13.09
C LYS A 207 -16.55 1.34 13.18
#